data_f8945648875b9dd1aa394bc225302556
#
_entry.id   f8945648875b9dd1aa394bc225302556
#
_cell.length_a   1.000
_cell.length_b   1.000
_cell.length_c   1.000
_cell.angle_alpha   90.00
_cell.angle_beta   90.00
_cell.angle_gamma   90.00
#
_symmetry.space_group_name_H-M   'P 1'
#
loop_
_entity.id
_entity.type
_entity.pdbx_description
1 polymer ?
#
loop_
_entity_poly.entity_id
_entity_poly.type
_entity_poly.pdbx_seq_one_letter_code
_entity_poly.pdbx_strand_id
1 'polypeptide(L)'
;MTGDYMLLLILCIPFAGALVTLLLRGGEKGAGESSDGKKKRDIWTGLITAAEMLIFASLFVIFLAGGRTGIAFDFQWEGFCGLGLHLCMDGFRALYCLVASLMWMMTSFFSMEYMESYTSRNRYRFFTLLTLGATVGVFLSADLYTAFIFFEILSFTSYTLVAQ
;
A
#
# COMPACT_ATOMS: atom_id res chain seq x y z
N MET A 1 6.51 21.82 7.01
CA MET A 1 6.83 20.80 8.06
C MET A 1 5.70 19.80 8.34
N THR A 2 4.43 20.18 8.42
CA THR A 2 3.33 19.20 8.67
C THR A 2 2.90 18.40 7.44
N GLY A 3 3.04 18.95 6.24
CA GLY A 3 2.67 18.28 4.99
C GLY A 3 3.65 17.19 4.55
N ASP A 4 4.90 17.32 4.91
CA ASP A 4 5.99 16.45 4.47
C ASP A 4 5.86 15.06 5.09
N TYR A 5 5.54 14.98 6.37
CA TYR A 5 5.30 13.69 7.06
C TYR A 5 4.01 13.00 6.62
N MET A 6 3.07 13.74 6.02
CA MET A 6 1.81 13.19 5.53
C MET A 6 2.03 12.18 4.40
N LEU A 7 2.99 12.43 3.50
CA LEU A 7 3.36 11.47 2.45
C LEU A 7 3.91 10.18 3.02
N LEU A 8 4.79 10.30 4.01
CA LEU A 8 5.37 9.15 4.69
C LEU A 8 4.31 8.35 5.45
N LEU A 9 3.36 9.02 6.10
CA LEU A 9 2.25 8.36 6.79
C LEU A 9 1.37 7.59 5.81
N ILE A 10 0.99 8.19 4.68
CA ILE A 10 0.19 7.52 3.64
C ILE A 10 0.93 6.28 3.12
N LEU A 11 2.22 6.41 2.83
CA LEU A 11 3.05 5.30 2.38
C LEU A 11 3.17 4.19 3.44
N CYS A 12 3.18 4.53 4.73
CA CYS A 12 3.29 3.54 5.81
C CYS A 12 2.00 2.75 6.05
N ILE A 13 0.83 3.23 5.64
CA ILE A 13 -0.46 2.57 5.88
C ILE A 13 -0.48 1.13 5.34
N PRO A 14 -0.18 0.85 4.05
CA PRO A 14 -0.21 -0.51 3.52
C PRO A 14 0.89 -1.39 4.11
N PHE A 15 2.08 -0.84 4.41
CA PHE A 15 3.15 -1.60 5.06
C PHE A 15 2.77 -1.98 6.50
N ALA A 16 2.22 -1.05 7.27
CA ALA A 16 1.72 -1.32 8.62
C ALA A 16 0.56 -2.33 8.58
N GLY A 17 -0.35 -2.19 7.62
CA GLY A 17 -1.43 -3.14 7.39
C GLY A 17 -0.92 -4.54 7.07
N ALA A 18 0.11 -4.67 6.24
CA ALA A 18 0.77 -5.93 5.94
C ALA A 18 1.37 -6.55 7.22
N LEU A 19 2.07 -5.75 8.03
CA LEU A 19 2.65 -6.21 9.28
C LEU A 19 1.58 -6.69 10.27
N VAL A 20 0.47 -5.96 10.41
CA VAL A 20 -0.65 -6.34 11.26
C VAL A 20 -1.26 -7.68 10.82
N THR A 21 -1.42 -7.92 9.51
CA THR A 21 -1.93 -9.21 9.01
C THR A 21 -1.00 -10.37 9.38
N LEU A 22 0.30 -10.13 9.44
CA LEU A 22 1.31 -11.10 9.83
C LEU A 22 1.30 -11.37 11.35
N LEU A 23 1.15 -10.33 12.16
CA LEU A 23 1.05 -10.43 13.63
C LEU A 23 -0.23 -11.16 14.07
N LEU A 24 -1.35 -10.90 13.42
CA LEU A 24 -2.61 -11.60 13.69
C LEU A 24 -2.52 -13.11 13.40
N ARG A 25 -1.59 -13.53 12.55
CA ARG A 25 -1.28 -14.95 12.33
C ARG A 25 -0.53 -15.59 13.51
N GLY A 26 0.32 -14.82 14.20
CA GLY A 26 1.17 -15.32 15.29
C GLY A 26 0.40 -15.75 16.54
N GLY A 27 -0.79 -15.21 16.76
CA GLY A 27 -1.64 -15.49 17.92
C GLY A 27 -2.41 -16.83 17.86
N GLU A 28 -2.51 -17.46 16.69
CA GLU A 28 -3.37 -18.65 16.47
C GLU A 28 -2.62 -19.98 16.30
N LYS A 29 -1.36 -20.07 16.72
CA LYS A 29 -0.55 -21.30 16.59
C LYS A 29 -1.03 -22.51 17.40
N GLY A 30 -2.16 -22.44 18.11
CA GLY A 30 -2.61 -23.52 19.01
C GLY A 30 -4.06 -23.98 18.87
N ALA A 31 -4.90 -23.31 18.11
CA ALA A 31 -6.28 -23.71 17.87
C ALA A 31 -6.57 -23.70 16.37
N GLY A 32 -7.25 -24.71 15.87
CA GLY A 32 -7.63 -24.77 14.43
C GLY A 32 -8.23 -23.44 14.01
N GLU A 33 -7.74 -22.89 12.91
CA GLU A 33 -8.00 -21.55 12.40
C GLU A 33 -9.52 -21.29 12.33
N SER A 34 -10.06 -20.52 13.29
CA SER A 34 -11.50 -20.29 13.40
C SER A 34 -11.98 -19.49 12.16
N SER A 35 -13.13 -19.84 11.64
CA SER A 35 -13.79 -19.15 10.52
C SER A 35 -13.89 -17.62 10.75
N ASP A 36 -14.06 -17.21 11.99
CA ASP A 36 -14.15 -15.80 12.42
C ASP A 36 -12.84 -15.05 12.27
N GLY A 37 -11.70 -15.68 12.55
CA GLY A 37 -10.38 -15.06 12.39
C GLY A 37 -10.06 -14.79 10.91
N LYS A 38 -10.47 -15.69 10.04
CA LYS A 38 -10.31 -15.55 8.58
C LYS A 38 -11.13 -14.35 8.06
N LYS A 39 -12.40 -14.25 8.43
CA LYS A 39 -13.27 -13.13 8.04
C LYS A 39 -12.76 -11.78 8.53
N LYS A 40 -12.27 -11.69 9.76
CA LYS A 40 -11.72 -10.45 10.30
C LYS A 40 -10.52 -9.95 9.50
N ARG A 41 -9.62 -10.83 9.07
CA ARG A 41 -8.45 -10.46 8.26
C ARG A 41 -8.83 -10.04 6.83
N ASP A 42 -9.86 -10.66 6.26
CA ASP A 42 -10.40 -10.25 4.95
C ASP A 42 -10.95 -8.82 5.01
N ILE A 43 -11.81 -8.58 5.98
CA ILE A 43 -12.41 -7.27 6.23
C ILE A 43 -11.32 -6.23 6.49
N TRP A 44 -10.28 -6.58 7.27
CA TRP A 44 -9.17 -5.69 7.57
C TRP A 44 -8.37 -5.29 6.32
N THR A 45 -8.04 -6.26 5.47
CA THR A 45 -7.33 -5.99 4.21
C THR A 45 -8.17 -5.12 3.27
N GLY A 46 -9.46 -5.44 3.12
CA GLY A 46 -10.38 -4.64 2.32
C GLY A 46 -10.56 -3.22 2.85
N LEU A 47 -10.60 -3.06 4.16
CA LEU A 47 -10.73 -1.74 4.80
C LEU A 47 -9.49 -0.87 4.57
N ILE A 48 -8.30 -1.44 4.65
CA ILE A 48 -7.05 -0.71 4.38
C ILE A 48 -6.98 -0.26 2.92
N THR A 49 -7.26 -1.16 1.97
CA THR A 49 -7.23 -0.81 0.54
C THR A 49 -8.31 0.21 0.18
N ALA A 50 -9.49 0.14 0.79
CA ALA A 50 -10.55 1.13 0.63
C ALA A 50 -10.17 2.48 1.25
N ALA A 51 -9.55 2.49 2.41
CA ALA A 51 -9.07 3.71 3.06
C ALA A 51 -8.02 4.42 2.20
N GLU A 52 -7.06 3.68 1.65
CA GLU A 52 -6.06 4.23 0.73
C GLU A 52 -6.70 4.84 -0.52
N MET A 53 -7.64 4.14 -1.13
CA MET A 53 -8.36 4.66 -2.30
C MET A 53 -9.09 5.96 -1.97
N LEU A 54 -9.75 6.05 -0.79
CA LEU A 54 -10.43 7.27 -0.35
C LEU A 54 -9.45 8.43 -0.09
N ILE A 55 -8.28 8.13 0.48
CA ILE A 55 -7.22 9.13 0.70
C ILE A 55 -6.74 9.70 -0.64
N PHE A 56 -6.39 8.85 -1.61
CA PHE A 56 -5.93 9.32 -2.92
C PHE A 56 -7.04 9.99 -3.73
N ALA A 57 -8.30 9.55 -3.61
CA ALA A 57 -9.44 10.22 -4.21
C ALA A 57 -9.62 11.64 -3.63
N SER A 58 -9.53 11.81 -2.32
CA SER A 58 -9.62 13.10 -1.67
C SER A 58 -8.48 14.05 -2.07
N LEU A 59 -7.25 13.55 -2.13
CA LEU A 59 -6.09 14.30 -2.59
C LEU A 59 -6.26 14.73 -4.05
N PHE A 60 -6.68 13.83 -4.91
CA PHE A 60 -6.91 14.14 -6.32
C PHE A 60 -7.99 15.24 -6.50
N VAL A 61 -9.09 15.15 -5.76
CA VAL A 61 -10.15 16.19 -5.77
C VAL A 61 -9.61 17.55 -5.28
N ILE A 62 -8.78 17.55 -4.24
CA ILE A 62 -8.14 18.79 -3.73
C ILE A 62 -7.24 19.40 -4.80
N PHE A 63 -6.48 18.60 -5.54
CA PHE A 63 -5.63 19.07 -6.64
C PHE A 63 -6.47 19.66 -7.77
N LEU A 64 -7.57 19.00 -8.16
CA LEU A 64 -8.48 19.50 -9.20
C LEU A 64 -9.15 20.82 -8.78
N ALA A 65 -9.66 20.90 -7.56
CA ALA A 65 -10.33 22.07 -7.04
C ALA A 65 -9.38 23.25 -6.82
N GLY A 66 -8.13 22.96 -6.43
CA GLY A 66 -7.10 23.96 -6.18
C GLY A 66 -6.42 24.52 -7.43
N GLY A 67 -6.69 23.99 -8.61
CA GLY A 67 -6.03 24.37 -9.88
C GLY A 67 -4.49 24.23 -9.85
N ARG A 68 -3.96 23.48 -8.91
CA ARG A 68 -2.52 23.29 -8.70
C ARG A 68 -2.01 22.13 -9.55
N THR A 69 -1.16 22.42 -10.51
CA THR A 69 -0.45 21.43 -11.31
C THR A 69 0.97 21.14 -10.79
N GLY A 70 1.42 21.93 -9.81
CA GLY A 70 2.77 21.82 -9.26
C GLY A 70 2.86 20.89 -8.05
N ILE A 71 4.10 20.60 -7.62
CA ILE A 71 4.42 19.82 -6.42
C ILE A 71 3.77 20.48 -5.21
N ALA A 72 2.89 19.75 -4.53
CA ALA A 72 2.19 20.24 -3.36
C ALA A 72 2.82 19.79 -2.05
N PHE A 73 3.44 18.60 -2.06
CA PHE A 73 4.12 18.02 -0.91
C PHE A 73 5.45 17.44 -1.38
N ASP A 74 6.50 17.72 -0.63
CA ASP A 74 7.86 17.25 -0.88
C ASP A 74 8.45 16.77 0.45
N PHE A 75 8.96 15.53 0.47
CA PHE A 75 9.56 14.92 1.63
C PHE A 75 10.93 14.38 1.29
N GLN A 76 11.96 14.89 1.95
CA GLN A 76 13.34 14.42 1.81
C GLN A 76 13.86 13.89 3.14
N TRP A 77 14.40 12.69 3.11
CA TRP A 77 15.11 12.08 4.24
C TRP A 77 16.57 11.83 3.87
N GLU A 78 17.44 12.73 4.23
CA GLU A 78 18.86 12.73 3.84
C GLU A 78 19.70 11.60 4.46
N GLY A 79 19.19 10.87 5.43
CA GLY A 79 19.93 9.84 6.17
C GLY A 79 19.80 8.41 5.67
N PHE A 80 18.99 8.15 4.66
CA PHE A 80 18.71 6.79 4.22
C PHE A 80 19.74 6.30 3.19
N CYS A 81 20.55 5.29 3.55
CA CYS A 81 21.57 4.63 2.70
C CYS A 81 22.56 5.59 2.00
N GLY A 82 22.77 6.80 2.53
CA GLY A 82 23.76 7.76 2.01
C GLY A 82 23.31 8.60 0.80
N LEU A 83 22.18 8.24 0.14
CA LEU A 83 21.66 8.98 -1.03
C LEU A 83 20.33 9.71 -0.72
N GLY A 84 19.70 9.38 0.41
CA GLY A 84 18.43 9.96 0.81
C GLY A 84 17.21 9.30 0.15
N LEU A 85 16.04 9.49 0.75
CA LEU A 85 14.77 9.05 0.23
C LEU A 85 13.93 10.29 -0.07
N HIS A 86 13.56 10.46 -1.33
CA HIS A 86 12.87 11.64 -1.82
C HIS A 86 11.50 11.27 -2.39
N LEU A 87 10.45 11.73 -1.71
CA LEU A 87 9.07 11.52 -2.11
C LEU A 87 8.41 12.86 -2.45
N CYS A 88 7.67 12.91 -3.53
CA CYS A 88 6.89 14.09 -3.88
C CYS A 88 5.49 13.72 -4.37
N MET A 89 4.55 14.65 -4.19
CA MET A 89 3.17 14.52 -4.63
C MET A 89 2.81 15.69 -5.51
N ASP A 90 2.35 15.40 -6.72
CA ASP A 90 1.71 16.34 -7.63
C ASP A 90 0.36 15.78 -8.11
N GLY A 91 -0.40 16.58 -8.87
CA GLY A 91 -1.72 16.17 -9.37
C GLY A 91 -1.66 14.93 -10.28
N PHE A 92 -0.58 14.76 -11.05
CA PHE A 92 -0.39 13.62 -11.94
C PHE A 92 -0.11 12.35 -11.14
N ARG A 93 0.76 12.42 -10.15
CA ARG A 93 1.08 11.30 -9.25
C ARG A 93 -0.14 10.88 -8.41
N ALA A 94 -0.93 11.86 -7.94
CA ALA A 94 -2.19 11.60 -7.24
C ALA A 94 -3.16 10.79 -8.09
N LEU A 95 -3.27 11.09 -9.39
CA LEU A 95 -4.09 10.32 -10.33
C LEU A 95 -3.62 8.87 -10.46
N TYR A 96 -2.31 8.65 -10.64
CA TYR A 96 -1.77 7.29 -10.74
C TYR A 96 -1.95 6.49 -9.45
N CYS A 97 -1.70 7.09 -8.29
CA CYS A 97 -1.96 6.46 -7.00
C CYS A 97 -3.44 6.14 -6.81
N LEU A 98 -4.34 7.01 -7.25
CA LEU A 98 -5.79 6.77 -7.22
C LEU A 98 -6.17 5.55 -8.08
N VAL A 99 -5.69 5.49 -9.32
CA VAL A 99 -5.98 4.36 -10.22
C VAL A 99 -5.42 3.05 -9.64
N ALA A 100 -4.17 3.07 -9.15
CA ALA A 100 -3.57 1.91 -8.52
C ALA A 100 -4.37 1.45 -7.30
N SER A 101 -4.68 2.34 -6.36
CA SER A 101 -5.42 1.99 -5.15
C SER A 101 -6.83 1.46 -5.45
N LEU A 102 -7.50 2.01 -6.47
CA LEU A 102 -8.78 1.51 -6.95
C LEU A 102 -8.66 0.07 -7.48
N MET A 103 -7.64 -0.22 -8.29
CA MET A 103 -7.40 -1.58 -8.81
C MET A 103 -7.10 -2.57 -7.68
N TRP A 104 -6.29 -2.18 -6.69
CA TRP A 104 -6.00 -3.01 -5.51
C TRP A 104 -7.23 -3.23 -4.63
N MET A 105 -8.07 -2.20 -4.45
CA MET A 105 -9.32 -2.33 -3.72
C MET A 105 -10.24 -3.35 -4.41
N MET A 106 -10.46 -3.22 -5.72
CA MET A 106 -11.28 -4.16 -6.49
C MET A 106 -10.73 -5.58 -6.41
N THR A 107 -9.41 -5.75 -6.57
CA THR A 107 -8.74 -7.05 -6.45
C THR A 107 -8.90 -7.64 -5.05
N SER A 108 -8.80 -6.83 -3.99
CA SER A 108 -8.98 -7.29 -2.62
C SER A 108 -10.40 -7.79 -2.35
N PHE A 109 -11.42 -7.06 -2.81
CA PHE A 109 -12.81 -7.51 -2.68
C PHE A 109 -13.07 -8.80 -3.45
N PHE A 110 -12.61 -8.89 -4.70
CA PHE A 110 -12.75 -10.09 -5.52
C PHE A 110 -12.03 -11.30 -4.90
N SER A 111 -10.85 -11.07 -4.35
CA SER A 111 -10.04 -12.09 -3.69
C SER A 111 -10.70 -12.66 -2.42
N MET A 112 -11.55 -11.92 -1.73
CA MET A 112 -12.25 -12.42 -0.53
C MET A 112 -13.11 -13.63 -0.86
N GLU A 113 -13.84 -13.57 -1.94
CA GLU A 113 -14.74 -14.63 -2.40
C GLU A 113 -13.97 -15.78 -3.07
N TYR A 114 -13.03 -15.43 -3.95
CA TYR A 114 -12.25 -16.42 -4.69
C TYR A 114 -11.34 -17.29 -3.79
N MET A 115 -10.73 -16.69 -2.78
CA MET A 115 -9.77 -17.36 -1.90
C MET A 115 -10.42 -18.12 -0.73
N GLU A 116 -11.74 -18.26 -0.68
CA GLU A 116 -12.42 -18.93 0.43
C GLU A 116 -11.99 -20.38 0.60
N SER A 117 -11.64 -21.06 -0.49
CA SER A 117 -11.24 -22.47 -0.52
C SER A 117 -9.72 -22.70 -0.35
N TYR A 118 -8.89 -21.66 -0.34
CA TYR A 118 -7.42 -21.81 -0.34
C TYR A 118 -6.80 -21.71 1.05
N THR A 119 -5.81 -22.59 1.31
CA THR A 119 -5.11 -22.67 2.62
C THR A 119 -4.10 -21.55 2.83
N SER A 120 -3.61 -20.88 1.77
CA SER A 120 -2.53 -19.88 1.84
C SER A 120 -3.00 -18.41 1.88
N ARG A 121 -4.27 -18.15 2.22
CA ARG A 121 -4.91 -16.82 2.23
C ARG A 121 -4.12 -15.72 2.96
N ASN A 122 -3.50 -16.06 4.09
CA ASN A 122 -2.79 -15.07 4.91
C ASN A 122 -1.52 -14.53 4.25
N ARG A 123 -0.78 -15.42 3.55
CA ARG A 123 0.40 -15.01 2.80
C ARG A 123 0.03 -14.12 1.62
N TYR A 124 -1.01 -14.49 0.91
CA TYR A 124 -1.55 -13.71 -0.20
C TYR A 124 -1.90 -12.28 0.23
N ARG A 125 -2.66 -12.11 1.32
CA ARG A 125 -3.04 -10.78 1.83
C ARG A 125 -1.85 -9.93 2.25
N PHE A 126 -0.89 -10.55 2.95
CA PHE A 126 0.35 -9.87 3.33
C PHE A 126 1.07 -9.31 2.10
N PHE A 127 1.31 -10.16 1.11
CA PHE A 127 2.01 -9.73 -0.10
C PHE A 127 1.19 -8.76 -0.95
N THR A 128 -0.14 -8.87 -0.97
CA THR A 128 -1.02 -7.92 -1.67
C THR A 128 -0.89 -6.51 -1.10
N LEU A 129 -0.93 -6.35 0.23
CA LEU A 129 -0.74 -5.05 0.87
C LEU A 129 0.69 -4.52 0.70
N LEU A 130 1.68 -5.40 0.79
CA LEU A 130 3.08 -5.03 0.58
C LEU A 130 3.33 -4.54 -0.85
N THR A 131 2.72 -5.20 -1.83
CA THR A 131 2.79 -4.81 -3.25
C THR A 131 2.10 -3.49 -3.50
N LEU A 132 0.93 -3.24 -2.87
CA LEU A 132 0.27 -1.93 -2.93
C LEU A 132 1.18 -0.82 -2.41
N GLY A 133 1.76 -1.00 -1.22
CA GLY A 133 2.68 -0.03 -0.64
C GLY A 133 3.91 0.24 -1.52
N ALA A 134 4.49 -0.81 -2.10
CA ALA A 134 5.61 -0.67 -3.02
C ALA A 134 5.20 0.09 -4.30
N THR A 135 4.03 -0.20 -4.87
CA THR A 135 3.50 0.50 -6.05
C THR A 135 3.28 1.99 -5.77
N VAL A 136 2.64 2.31 -4.65
CA VAL A 136 2.46 3.70 -4.21
C VAL A 136 3.81 4.39 -4.01
N GLY A 137 4.78 3.70 -3.40
CA GLY A 137 6.14 4.21 -3.23
C GLY A 137 6.83 4.53 -4.55
N VAL A 138 6.69 3.69 -5.57
CA VAL A 138 7.22 3.97 -6.93
C VAL A 138 6.60 5.24 -7.50
N PHE A 139 5.27 5.40 -7.41
CA PHE A 139 4.59 6.58 -7.97
C PHE A 139 4.91 7.87 -7.21
N LEU A 140 5.14 7.80 -5.90
CA LEU A 140 5.53 8.95 -5.09
C LEU A 140 7.00 9.32 -5.19
N SER A 141 7.85 8.46 -5.77
CA SER A 141 9.28 8.70 -5.85
C SER A 141 9.61 9.94 -6.68
N ALA A 142 10.41 10.85 -6.13
CA ALA A 142 10.93 12.01 -6.84
C ALA A 142 12.19 11.68 -7.65
N ASP A 143 13.03 10.81 -7.10
CA ASP A 143 14.31 10.41 -7.64
C ASP A 143 14.31 8.98 -8.18
N LEU A 144 15.17 8.73 -9.14
CA LEU A 144 15.38 7.40 -9.72
C LEU A 144 15.84 6.38 -8.66
N TYR A 145 16.65 6.82 -7.69
CA TYR A 145 17.13 5.98 -6.61
C TYR A 145 16.00 5.51 -5.67
N THR A 146 15.13 6.43 -5.27
CA THR A 146 13.94 6.12 -4.47
C THR A 146 13.00 5.20 -5.25
N ALA A 147 12.77 5.48 -6.53
CA ALA A 147 11.98 4.63 -7.41
C ALA A 147 12.56 3.21 -7.52
N PHE A 148 13.87 3.09 -7.65
CA PHE A 148 14.55 1.80 -7.73
C PHE A 148 14.34 0.96 -6.46
N ILE A 149 14.48 1.55 -5.27
CA ILE A 149 14.25 0.84 -4.00
C ILE A 149 12.84 0.25 -3.95
N PHE A 150 11.81 1.05 -4.25
CA PHE A 150 10.43 0.57 -4.23
C PHE A 150 10.13 -0.44 -5.35
N PHE A 151 10.78 -0.27 -6.50
CA PHE A 151 10.66 -1.21 -7.61
C PHE A 151 11.28 -2.57 -7.28
N GLU A 152 12.40 -2.62 -6.56
CA GLU A 152 12.98 -3.88 -6.09
C GLU A 152 12.05 -4.59 -5.09
N ILE A 153 11.45 -3.84 -4.16
CA ILE A 153 10.44 -4.39 -3.24
C ILE A 153 9.24 -4.92 -4.03
N LEU A 154 8.76 -4.17 -5.03
CA LEU A 154 7.65 -4.56 -5.89
C LEU A 154 7.96 -5.85 -6.66
N SER A 155 9.14 -5.95 -7.25
CA SER A 155 9.58 -7.14 -7.99
C SER A 155 9.63 -8.38 -7.09
N PHE A 156 10.22 -8.25 -5.92
CA PHE A 156 10.30 -9.34 -4.94
C PHE A 156 8.91 -9.80 -4.46
N THR A 157 8.04 -8.86 -4.14
CA THR A 157 6.68 -9.17 -3.65
C THR A 157 5.80 -9.77 -4.74
N SER A 158 5.90 -9.27 -5.97
CA SER A 158 5.18 -9.81 -7.12
C SER A 158 5.63 -11.25 -7.44
N TYR A 159 6.95 -11.50 -7.41
CA TYR A 159 7.47 -12.87 -7.59
C TYR A 159 6.91 -13.82 -6.55
N THR A 160 6.92 -13.42 -5.28
CA THR A 160 6.40 -14.25 -4.17
C THR A 160 4.89 -14.49 -4.29
N LEU A 161 4.14 -13.53 -4.85
CA LEU A 161 2.69 -13.64 -5.09
C LEU A 161 2.39 -14.69 -6.18
N VAL A 162 3.17 -14.71 -7.25
CA VAL A 162 3.00 -15.66 -8.37
C VAL A 162 3.49 -17.06 -8.00
N ALA A 163 4.50 -17.17 -7.14
CA ALA A 163 5.09 -18.45 -6.71
C ALA A 163 4.25 -19.21 -5.66
N GLN A 164 3.07 -18.73 -5.27
CA GLN A 164 2.13 -19.39 -4.36
C GLN A 164 1.14 -20.27 -5.09
#